data_74cfbe64f1c6c22c06faf0288513094a
#
_entry.id   74cfbe64f1c6c22c06faf0288513094a
#
_cell.length_a   1.000
_cell.length_b   1.000
_cell.length_c   1.000
_cell.angle_alpha   90.00
_cell.angle_beta   90.00
_cell.angle_gamma   90.00
#
_symmetry.space_group_name_H-M   'P 1'
#
loop_
_entity.id
_entity.type
_entity.pdbx_description
1 polymer ?
#
loop_
_entity_poly.entity_id
_entity_poly.type
_entity_poly.pdbx_seq_one_letter_code
_entity_poly.pdbx_strand_id
1 'polypeptide(L)' 'MALQYRIDILAALKEKGYNTNKIRAERLLSQSTLQKFREKKGISWENIETLCALLDCQPGDLIEYVKE' A
#
# COMPACT_ATOMS: atom_id res chain seq x y z
N MET A 1 -2.55 -20.80 -2.42
CA MET A 1 -2.93 -19.81 -3.45
C MET A 1 -3.44 -18.55 -2.78
N ALA A 2 -2.76 -17.46 -2.95
CA ALA A 2 -3.18 -16.20 -2.33
C ALA A 2 -2.50 -15.01 -2.98
N LEU A 3 -3.18 -13.85 -2.88
CA LEU A 3 -2.56 -12.59 -3.18
C LEU A 3 -1.84 -12.12 -1.92
N GLN A 4 -0.67 -11.53 -2.10
CA GLN A 4 0.11 -10.98 -0.98
C GLN A 4 0.87 -9.76 -1.44
N TYR A 5 1.34 -8.96 -0.48
CA TYR A 5 2.18 -7.81 -0.79
C TYR A 5 3.60 -8.31 -1.12
N ARG A 6 4.17 -7.77 -2.17
CA ARG A 6 5.56 -8.08 -2.55
C ARG A 6 6.56 -7.30 -1.72
N ILE A 7 6.13 -6.14 -1.20
CA ILE A 7 6.99 -5.21 -0.48
C ILE A 7 6.28 -4.76 0.80
N ASP A 8 7.03 -4.17 1.70
CA ASP A 8 6.46 -3.50 2.87
C ASP A 8 5.95 -2.14 2.40
N ILE A 9 4.64 -2.01 2.27
CA ILE A 9 4.00 -0.80 1.74
C ILE A 9 4.33 0.42 2.58
N LEU A 10 4.27 0.30 3.91
CA LEU A 10 4.55 1.44 4.79
C LEU A 10 6.01 1.88 4.68
N ALA A 11 6.93 0.94 4.58
CA ALA A 11 8.34 1.25 4.40
C ALA A 11 8.59 1.94 3.06
N ALA A 12 7.96 1.45 1.99
CA ALA A 12 8.08 2.04 0.66
C ALA A 12 7.55 3.47 0.63
N LEU A 13 6.39 3.71 1.27
CA LEU A 13 5.82 5.05 1.37
C LEU A 13 6.76 5.98 2.13
N LYS A 14 7.33 5.50 3.24
CA LYS A 14 8.25 6.29 4.05
C LYS A 14 9.50 6.69 3.26
N GLU A 15 10.02 5.77 2.44
CA GLU A 15 11.17 6.07 1.58
C GLU A 15 10.89 7.17 0.58
N LYS A 16 9.64 7.29 0.14
CA LYS A 16 9.21 8.35 -0.77
C LYS A 16 8.82 9.63 -0.05
N GLY A 17 8.97 9.67 1.27
CA GLY A 17 8.63 10.85 2.06
C GLY A 17 7.20 10.86 2.58
N TYR A 18 6.46 9.79 2.43
CA TYR A 18 5.08 9.69 2.90
C TYR A 18 5.02 8.90 4.21
N ASN A 19 5.35 9.55 5.32
CA ASN A 19 5.19 8.91 6.62
C ASN A 19 3.71 8.93 7.03
N THR A 20 3.37 8.23 8.12
CA THR A 20 1.98 8.10 8.58
C THR A 20 1.35 9.45 8.87
N ASN A 21 2.11 10.37 9.47
CA ASN A 21 1.61 11.70 9.79
C ASN A 21 1.25 12.48 8.53
N LYS A 22 2.09 12.44 7.51
CA LYS A 22 1.84 13.12 6.25
C LYS A 22 0.63 12.53 5.54
N ILE A 23 0.53 11.20 5.49
CA ILE A 23 -0.59 10.51 4.87
C ILE A 23 -1.90 10.92 5.56
N ARG A 24 -1.90 10.98 6.88
CA ARG A 24 -3.07 11.38 7.66
C ARG A 24 -3.41 12.85 7.44
N ALA A 25 -2.41 13.74 7.49
CA ALA A 25 -2.60 15.17 7.34
C ALA A 25 -3.16 15.54 5.97
N GLU A 26 -2.70 14.87 4.92
CA GLU A 26 -3.14 15.13 3.56
C GLU A 26 -4.31 14.23 3.14
N ARG A 27 -4.78 13.37 4.04
CA ARG A 27 -5.92 12.47 3.81
C ARG A 27 -5.76 11.60 2.57
N LEU A 28 -4.53 11.12 2.35
CA LEU A 28 -4.21 10.29 1.20
C LEU A 28 -4.80 8.87 1.33
N LEU A 29 -4.73 8.32 2.54
CA LEU A 29 -5.24 6.99 2.84
C LEU A 29 -5.88 7.02 4.23
N SER A 30 -6.90 6.19 4.42
CA SER A 30 -7.60 6.11 5.71
C SER A 30 -6.78 5.33 6.74
N GLN A 31 -7.11 5.52 8.02
CA GLN A 31 -6.50 4.76 9.10
C GLN A 31 -6.74 3.26 8.95
N SER A 32 -7.95 2.88 8.51
CA SER A 32 -8.28 1.47 8.31
C SER A 32 -7.43 0.86 7.19
N THR A 33 -7.14 1.63 6.14
CA THR A 33 -6.27 1.17 5.05
C THR A 33 -4.85 0.96 5.55
N LEU A 34 -4.32 1.90 6.36
CA LEU A 34 -3.00 1.76 6.94
C LEU A 34 -2.92 0.52 7.83
N GLN A 35 -3.97 0.24 8.57
CA GLN A 35 -4.03 -0.94 9.42
C GLN A 35 -4.01 -2.22 8.57
N LYS A 36 -4.69 -2.21 7.42
CA LYS A 36 -4.66 -3.35 6.49
C LYS A 36 -3.26 -3.63 5.99
N PHE A 37 -2.45 -2.61 5.75
CA PHE A 37 -1.05 -2.81 5.36
C PHE A 37 -0.27 -3.50 6.48
N ARG A 38 -0.50 -3.10 7.74
CA ARG A 38 0.17 -3.71 8.89
C ARG A 38 -0.25 -5.16 9.07
N GLU A 39 -1.52 -5.47 8.83
CA GLU A 39 -2.07 -6.81 8.98
C GLU A 39 -1.94 -7.64 7.70
N LYS A 40 -1.42 -7.04 6.63
CA LYS A 40 -1.24 -7.69 5.34
C LYS A 40 -2.56 -8.19 4.75
N LYS A 41 -3.61 -7.38 4.92
CA LYS A 41 -4.94 -7.66 4.38
C LYS A 41 -5.13 -6.97 3.04
N GLY A 42 -6.11 -7.44 2.28
CA GLY A 42 -6.44 -6.87 0.97
C GLY A 42 -6.99 -5.45 1.07
N ILE A 43 -6.84 -4.70 -0.01
CA ILE A 43 -7.31 -3.31 -0.11
C ILE A 43 -8.13 -3.13 -1.36
N SER A 44 -8.82 -1.99 -1.47
CA SER A 44 -9.64 -1.68 -2.62
C SER A 44 -8.80 -1.30 -3.83
N TRP A 45 -9.41 -1.37 -5.01
CA TRP A 45 -8.77 -0.90 -6.24
C TRP A 45 -8.37 0.57 -6.14
N GLU A 46 -9.22 1.38 -5.51
CA GLU A 46 -8.93 2.80 -5.31
C GLU A 46 -7.66 3.00 -4.49
N ASN A 47 -7.47 2.19 -3.47
CA ASN A 47 -6.27 2.24 -2.65
C ASN A 47 -5.04 1.80 -3.47
N ILE A 48 -5.18 0.80 -4.32
CA ILE A 48 -4.11 0.37 -5.21
C ILE A 48 -3.72 1.50 -6.16
N GLU A 49 -4.71 2.18 -6.74
CA GLU A 49 -4.47 3.32 -7.62
C GLU A 49 -3.71 4.43 -6.88
N THR A 50 -4.13 4.73 -5.65
CA THR A 50 -3.46 5.74 -4.84
C THR A 50 -2.00 5.37 -4.59
N LEU A 51 -1.73 4.12 -4.23
CA LEU A 51 -0.36 3.66 -4.00
C LEU A 51 0.48 3.76 -5.27
N CYS A 52 -0.06 3.38 -6.41
CA CYS A 52 0.65 3.49 -7.67
C CYS A 52 1.02 4.93 -7.99
N ALA A 53 0.11 5.87 -7.71
CA ALA A 53 0.36 7.29 -7.91
C ALA A 53 1.42 7.82 -6.95
N LEU A 54 1.34 7.47 -5.67
CA LEU A 54 2.29 7.94 -4.65
C LEU A 54 3.69 7.36 -4.85
N LEU A 55 3.76 6.09 -5.23
CA LEU A 55 5.03 5.37 -5.38
C LEU A 55 5.56 5.38 -6.81
N ASP A 56 4.78 5.91 -7.75
CA ASP A 56 5.11 5.93 -9.17
C ASP A 56 5.49 4.53 -9.66
N CYS A 57 4.58 3.60 -9.49
CA CYS A 57 4.81 2.19 -9.82
C CYS A 57 3.55 1.54 -10.37
N GLN A 58 3.66 0.28 -10.74
CA GLN A 58 2.55 -0.53 -11.23
C GLN A 58 2.02 -1.45 -10.13
N PRO A 59 0.75 -1.89 -10.21
CA PRO A 59 0.20 -2.80 -9.19
C PRO A 59 1.04 -4.07 -9.00
N GLY A 60 1.65 -4.59 -10.05
CA GLY A 60 2.51 -5.76 -9.98
C GLY A 60 3.79 -5.55 -9.17
N ASP A 61 4.16 -4.30 -8.91
CA ASP A 61 5.29 -3.98 -8.04
C ASP A 61 4.90 -4.05 -6.57
N LEU A 62 3.59 -3.97 -6.28
CA LEU A 62 3.07 -3.91 -4.92
C LEU A 62 2.56 -5.24 -4.41
N ILE A 63 1.92 -6.02 -5.28
CA ILE A 63 1.26 -7.27 -4.91
C ILE A 63 1.62 -8.37 -5.89
N GLU A 64 1.47 -9.61 -5.43
CA GLU A 64 1.70 -10.78 -6.27
C GLU A 64 0.75 -11.90 -5.91
N TYR A 65 0.51 -12.78 -6.86
CA TYR A 65 -0.26 -13.99 -6.63
C TYR A 65 0.71 -15.14 -6.38
N VAL A 66 0.54 -15.84 -5.28
CA VAL A 66 1.38 -16.96 -4.92
C VAL A 66 0.57 -18.25 -5.09
N LYS A 67 1.07 -19.10 -5.94
CA LYS A 67 0.48 -20.41 -6.20
C LYS A 67 1.29 -21.44 -5.41
N GLU A 68 0.59 -22.20 -4.57
CA GLU A 68 1.21 -23.28 -3.83
C GLU A 68 1.24 -24.57 -4.62
#